data_3255371054b89e297216a9a1a89b3fc4
#
_entry.id   3255371054b89e297216a9a1a89b3fc4
#
_cell.length_a   1.000
_cell.length_b   1.000
_cell.length_c   1.000
_cell.angle_alpha   90.00
_cell.angle_beta   90.00
_cell.angle_gamma   90.00
#
_symmetry.space_group_name_H-M   'P 1'
#
loop_
_entity.id
_entity.type
_entity.pdbx_description
1 polymer ?
#
loop_
_entity_poly.entity_id
_entity_poly.type
_entity_poly.pdbx_seq_one_letter_code
_entity_poly.pdbx_strand_id
1 'polypeptide(L)'
;MADQERELTGAEQARKEAFERTRAAYEAQGYRYRPLVISVIAANVGAVALALPLDILLGIGFFLLHPEGSFAFDLLGSLLVLVAFVALILVHELIHGLVWGICAKRHWKAVSFGVIWKYLTPYCTCDEPLSRRAYIAGALAPTIVLGLVPVAVAYATGSILWLGIGLLMILGGGGDLAIVLKMLRFKPDGADVLYLDHPYECGLVAFVR
;
A
#
# COMPACT_ATOMS: atom_id res chain seq x y z
N MET A 1 -9.20 5.45 25.97
CA MET A 1 -9.81 4.13 26.20
C MET A 1 -8.79 3.14 25.68
N ALA A 2 -8.22 2.34 26.56
CA ALA A 2 -7.20 1.36 26.24
C ALA A 2 -7.79 0.36 25.24
N ASP A 3 -7.12 0.16 24.08
CA ASP A 3 -7.37 -0.98 23.21
C ASP A 3 -7.22 -2.24 24.08
N GLN A 4 -8.32 -2.97 24.25
CA GLN A 4 -8.25 -4.30 24.86
C GLN A 4 -7.22 -5.11 24.08
N GLU A 5 -6.23 -5.64 24.77
CA GLU A 5 -5.23 -6.54 24.22
C GLU A 5 -5.96 -7.70 23.53
N ARG A 6 -6.09 -7.59 22.21
CA ARG A 6 -6.64 -8.66 21.39
C ARG A 6 -5.64 -9.82 21.40
N GLU A 7 -6.09 -11.01 21.72
CA GLU A 7 -5.26 -12.22 21.55
C GLU A 7 -4.81 -12.33 20.09
N LEU A 8 -3.49 -12.36 19.90
CA LEU A 8 -2.88 -12.54 18.58
C LEU A 8 -3.12 -13.96 18.09
N THR A 9 -3.42 -14.11 16.82
CA THR A 9 -3.43 -15.43 16.18
C THR A 9 -2.02 -16.03 16.16
N GLY A 10 -1.89 -17.33 16.02
CA GLY A 10 -0.57 -17.97 15.96
C GLY A 10 0.33 -17.41 14.85
N ALA A 11 -0.25 -17.02 13.71
CA ALA A 11 0.50 -16.37 12.62
C ALA A 11 0.94 -14.94 12.98
N GLU A 12 0.14 -14.18 13.72
CA GLU A 12 0.51 -12.85 14.21
C GLU A 12 1.59 -12.93 15.28
N GLN A 13 1.51 -13.94 16.16
CA GLN A 13 2.52 -14.20 17.17
C GLN A 13 3.87 -14.55 16.53
N ALA A 14 3.89 -15.44 15.54
CA ALA A 14 5.10 -15.80 14.80
C ALA A 14 5.74 -14.59 14.09
N ARG A 15 4.92 -13.70 13.50
CA ARG A 15 5.40 -12.45 12.89
C ARG A 15 5.99 -11.50 13.93
N LYS A 16 5.33 -11.36 15.10
CA LYS A 16 5.84 -10.55 16.21
C LYS A 16 7.20 -11.04 16.67
N GLU A 17 7.35 -12.34 16.87
CA GLU A 17 8.62 -12.94 17.28
C GLU A 17 9.73 -12.77 16.23
N ALA A 18 9.39 -12.92 14.94
CA ALA A 18 10.34 -12.68 13.86
C ALA A 18 10.77 -11.20 13.82
N PHE A 19 9.83 -10.29 14.01
CA PHE A 19 10.10 -8.85 14.10
C PHE A 19 11.01 -8.51 15.28
N GLU A 20 10.73 -9.02 16.48
CA GLU A 20 11.55 -8.74 17.66
C GLU A 20 12.98 -9.28 17.51
N ARG A 21 13.16 -10.44 16.86
CA ARG A 21 14.50 -10.95 16.50
C ARG A 21 15.23 -10.01 15.54
N THR A 22 14.53 -9.52 14.51
CA THR A 22 15.09 -8.56 13.55
C THR A 22 15.45 -7.26 14.25
N ARG A 23 14.57 -6.73 15.10
CA ARG A 23 14.80 -5.53 15.89
C ARG A 23 16.04 -5.68 16.77
N ALA A 24 16.13 -6.73 17.56
CA ALA A 24 17.27 -6.99 18.44
C ALA A 24 18.59 -7.08 17.65
N ALA A 25 18.57 -7.73 16.48
CA ALA A 25 19.75 -7.84 15.61
C ALA A 25 20.23 -6.49 15.07
N TYR A 26 19.32 -5.57 14.73
CA TYR A 26 19.68 -4.23 14.26
C TYR A 26 20.07 -3.30 15.41
N GLU A 27 19.42 -3.39 16.57
CA GLU A 27 19.81 -2.65 17.78
C GLU A 27 21.23 -3.04 18.23
N ALA A 28 21.58 -4.34 18.16
CA ALA A 28 22.95 -4.81 18.43
C ALA A 28 24.00 -4.28 17.45
N GLN A 29 23.58 -3.87 16.23
CA GLN A 29 24.43 -3.22 15.24
C GLN A 29 24.49 -1.68 15.39
N GLY A 30 23.88 -1.13 16.47
CA GLY A 30 23.88 0.29 16.75
C GLY A 30 22.74 1.08 16.09
N TYR A 31 21.76 0.41 15.49
CA TYR A 31 20.57 1.10 14.98
C TYR A 31 19.60 1.42 16.12
N ARG A 32 18.94 2.57 16.03
CA ARG A 32 17.88 3.00 16.92
C ARG A 32 16.53 2.71 16.26
N TYR A 33 15.66 2.03 16.98
CA TYR A 33 14.29 1.76 16.60
C TYR A 33 13.42 3.03 16.68
N ARG A 34 12.70 3.34 15.62
CA ARG A 34 11.77 4.47 15.49
C ARG A 34 10.44 4.00 14.89
N PRO A 35 9.37 3.84 15.68
CA PRO A 35 8.06 3.46 15.14
C PRO A 35 7.44 4.63 14.37
N LEU A 36 6.90 4.34 13.20
CA LEU A 36 6.19 5.28 12.32
C LEU A 36 4.76 4.77 12.08
N VAL A 37 4.10 4.36 13.16
CA VAL A 37 2.74 3.83 13.14
C VAL A 37 1.69 4.94 13.11
N ILE A 38 0.53 4.62 12.56
CA ILE A 38 -0.66 5.48 12.51
C ILE A 38 -1.87 4.67 12.94
N SER A 39 -2.91 5.32 13.46
CA SER A 39 -4.16 4.61 13.69
C SER A 39 -4.83 4.24 12.37
N VAL A 40 -5.58 3.14 12.34
CA VAL A 40 -6.33 2.70 11.15
C VAL A 40 -7.27 3.78 10.64
N ILE A 41 -7.91 4.54 11.55
CA ILE A 41 -8.77 5.67 11.19
C ILE A 41 -7.95 6.76 10.49
N ALA A 42 -6.80 7.14 11.05
CA ALA A 42 -5.94 8.15 10.43
C ALA A 42 -5.38 7.69 9.08
N ALA A 43 -5.09 6.37 8.93
CA ALA A 43 -4.69 5.79 7.65
C ALA A 43 -5.80 5.93 6.60
N ASN A 44 -7.03 5.52 6.94
CA ASN A 44 -8.16 5.60 6.01
C ASN A 44 -8.53 7.04 5.65
N VAL A 45 -8.60 7.95 6.63
CA VAL A 45 -8.85 9.37 6.38
C VAL A 45 -7.74 9.97 5.51
N GLY A 46 -6.47 9.66 5.82
CA GLY A 46 -5.33 10.11 5.04
C GLY A 46 -5.33 9.55 3.62
N ALA A 47 -5.70 8.28 3.44
CA ALA A 47 -5.84 7.65 2.14
C ALA A 47 -6.85 8.40 1.26
N VAL A 48 -8.05 8.63 1.78
CA VAL A 48 -9.10 9.37 1.05
C VAL A 48 -8.67 10.82 0.80
N ALA A 49 -8.11 11.50 1.80
CA ALA A 49 -7.66 12.89 1.66
C ALA A 49 -6.54 13.09 0.63
N LEU A 50 -5.73 12.07 0.37
CA LEU A 50 -4.65 12.11 -0.62
C LEU A 50 -5.12 11.67 -2.01
N ALA A 51 -5.88 10.57 -2.09
CA ALA A 51 -6.28 9.99 -3.37
C ALA A 51 -7.47 10.75 -4.00
N LEU A 52 -8.50 11.10 -3.23
CA LEU A 52 -9.72 11.69 -3.76
C LEU A 52 -9.50 13.01 -4.52
N PRO A 53 -8.69 13.98 -4.05
CA PRO A 53 -8.41 15.18 -4.85
C PRO A 53 -7.72 14.89 -6.17
N LEU A 54 -6.81 13.91 -6.19
CA LEU A 54 -6.14 13.47 -7.40
C LEU A 54 -7.16 12.82 -8.37
N ASP A 55 -8.02 11.95 -7.87
CA ASP A 55 -9.06 11.29 -8.66
C ASP A 55 -10.04 12.30 -9.26
N ILE A 56 -10.47 13.31 -8.47
CA ILE A 56 -11.32 14.39 -8.97
C ILE A 56 -10.64 15.15 -10.10
N LEU A 57 -9.38 15.54 -9.94
CA LEU A 57 -8.62 16.26 -10.98
C LEU A 57 -8.48 15.42 -12.27
N LEU A 58 -8.14 14.13 -12.12
CA LEU A 58 -8.04 13.21 -13.25
C LEU A 58 -9.40 12.99 -13.93
N GLY A 59 -10.48 12.85 -13.15
CA GLY A 59 -11.84 12.73 -13.69
C GLY A 59 -12.28 13.97 -14.45
N ILE A 60 -12.12 15.16 -13.87
CA ILE A 60 -12.45 16.43 -14.53
C ILE A 60 -11.64 16.57 -15.83
N GLY A 61 -10.32 16.37 -15.77
CA GLY A 61 -9.46 16.46 -16.95
C GLY A 61 -9.88 15.50 -18.07
N PHE A 62 -10.27 14.28 -17.73
CA PHE A 62 -10.76 13.31 -18.70
C PHE A 62 -12.05 13.78 -19.40
N PHE A 63 -13.07 14.23 -18.64
CA PHE A 63 -14.33 14.67 -19.23
C PHE A 63 -14.23 15.98 -20.00
N LEU A 64 -13.24 16.82 -19.71
CA LEU A 64 -12.94 17.99 -20.53
C LEU A 64 -12.37 17.63 -21.91
N LEU A 65 -11.63 16.52 -21.99
CA LEU A 65 -11.04 16.03 -23.24
C LEU A 65 -11.98 15.09 -24.02
N HIS A 66 -12.86 14.39 -23.32
CA HIS A 66 -13.78 13.39 -23.87
C HIS A 66 -15.24 13.67 -23.43
N PRO A 67 -15.86 14.78 -23.89
CA PRO A 67 -17.21 15.20 -23.46
C PRO A 67 -18.32 14.22 -23.88
N GLU A 68 -18.08 13.42 -24.93
CA GLU A 68 -19.04 12.42 -25.44
C GLU A 68 -19.06 11.11 -24.63
N GLY A 69 -18.28 11.04 -23.57
CA GLY A 69 -18.20 9.86 -22.70
C GLY A 69 -19.57 9.51 -22.10
N SER A 70 -20.13 8.37 -22.48
CA SER A 70 -21.39 7.87 -21.93
C SER A 70 -21.19 6.63 -21.09
N PHE A 71 -21.91 6.54 -19.99
CA PHE A 71 -22.01 5.36 -19.15
C PHE A 71 -23.29 4.60 -19.47
N ALA A 72 -23.14 3.33 -19.87
CA ALA A 72 -24.27 2.40 -19.91
C ALA A 72 -24.05 1.37 -18.80
N PHE A 73 -24.95 1.34 -17.83
CA PHE A 73 -24.97 0.30 -16.81
C PHE A 73 -25.88 -0.84 -17.25
N ASP A 74 -25.31 -2.02 -17.43
CA ASP A 74 -26.06 -3.27 -17.43
C ASP A 74 -25.60 -4.13 -16.27
N LEU A 75 -26.46 -5.05 -15.83
CA LEU A 75 -26.22 -5.89 -14.64
C LEU A 75 -24.98 -6.78 -14.83
N LEU A 76 -24.81 -7.37 -16.01
CA LEU A 76 -23.70 -8.28 -16.29
C LEU A 76 -22.36 -7.52 -16.33
N GLY A 77 -22.32 -6.39 -17.01
CA GLY A 77 -21.13 -5.52 -17.05
C GLY A 77 -20.74 -5.03 -15.66
N SER A 78 -21.71 -4.61 -14.84
CA SER A 78 -21.45 -4.20 -13.47
C SER A 78 -20.89 -5.33 -12.60
N LEU A 79 -21.41 -6.55 -12.76
CA LEU A 79 -20.88 -7.73 -12.05
C LEU A 79 -19.46 -8.07 -12.49
N LEU A 80 -19.17 -8.01 -13.79
CA LEU A 80 -17.82 -8.25 -14.31
C LEU A 80 -16.82 -7.22 -13.81
N VAL A 81 -17.19 -5.94 -13.74
CA VAL A 81 -16.34 -4.88 -13.16
C VAL A 81 -16.08 -5.15 -11.69
N LEU A 82 -17.07 -5.58 -10.91
CA LEU A 82 -16.90 -5.93 -9.50
C LEU A 82 -15.92 -7.10 -9.33
N VAL A 83 -16.10 -8.17 -10.12
CA VAL A 83 -15.19 -9.34 -10.09
C VAL A 83 -13.77 -8.92 -10.48
N ALA A 84 -13.62 -8.12 -11.54
CA ALA A 84 -12.32 -7.60 -11.95
C ALA A 84 -11.68 -6.74 -10.86
N PHE A 85 -12.45 -5.90 -10.16
CA PHE A 85 -11.95 -5.08 -9.08
C PHE A 85 -11.42 -5.94 -7.91
N VAL A 86 -12.17 -6.98 -7.50
CA VAL A 86 -11.68 -7.93 -6.48
C VAL A 86 -10.38 -8.61 -6.91
N ALA A 87 -10.29 -9.03 -8.17
CA ALA A 87 -9.06 -9.61 -8.71
C ALA A 87 -7.90 -8.60 -8.71
N LEU A 88 -8.17 -7.34 -9.06
CA LEU A 88 -7.17 -6.27 -9.06
C LEU A 88 -6.64 -5.95 -7.65
N ILE A 89 -7.46 -6.10 -6.60
CA ILE A 89 -6.98 -5.98 -5.21
C ILE A 89 -5.92 -7.06 -4.91
N LEU A 90 -6.12 -8.29 -5.34
CA LEU A 90 -5.12 -9.35 -5.18
C LEU A 90 -3.85 -9.10 -6.00
N VAL A 91 -4.00 -8.60 -7.23
CA VAL A 91 -2.87 -8.20 -8.07
C VAL A 91 -2.11 -7.02 -7.45
N HIS A 92 -2.78 -6.09 -6.78
CA HIS A 92 -2.18 -4.98 -6.04
C HIS A 92 -1.18 -5.50 -5.00
N GLU A 93 -1.60 -6.44 -4.15
CA GLU A 93 -0.72 -7.05 -3.15
C GLU A 93 0.45 -7.83 -3.80
N LEU A 94 0.18 -8.53 -4.91
CA LEU A 94 1.22 -9.24 -5.65
C LEU A 94 2.29 -8.29 -6.20
N ILE A 95 1.92 -7.09 -6.66
CA ILE A 95 2.87 -6.09 -7.15
C ILE A 95 3.75 -5.57 -6.01
N HIS A 96 3.19 -5.29 -4.81
CA HIS A 96 4.01 -4.98 -3.63
C HIS A 96 5.04 -6.07 -3.39
N GLY A 97 4.59 -7.33 -3.31
CA GLY A 97 5.44 -8.48 -3.05
C GLY A 97 6.51 -8.68 -4.13
N LEU A 98 6.17 -8.44 -5.40
CA LEU A 98 7.12 -8.55 -6.51
C LEU A 98 8.26 -7.53 -6.35
N VAL A 99 7.93 -6.27 -6.12
CA VAL A 99 8.95 -5.20 -6.03
C VAL A 99 9.79 -5.36 -4.77
N TRP A 100 9.16 -5.59 -3.61
CA TRP A 100 9.93 -5.81 -2.38
C TRP A 100 10.74 -7.11 -2.43
N GLY A 101 10.18 -8.19 -3.01
CA GLY A 101 10.90 -9.45 -3.18
C GLY A 101 12.12 -9.35 -4.11
N ILE A 102 12.11 -8.47 -5.10
CA ILE A 102 13.29 -8.17 -5.92
C ILE A 102 14.33 -7.37 -5.12
N CYS A 103 13.88 -6.48 -4.24
CA CYS A 103 14.75 -5.59 -3.46
C CYS A 103 15.32 -6.25 -2.18
N ALA A 104 14.62 -7.23 -1.60
CA ALA A 104 15.03 -7.91 -0.39
C ALA A 104 16.17 -8.90 -0.65
N LYS A 105 17.10 -9.06 0.31
CA LYS A 105 18.22 -10.00 0.19
C LYS A 105 17.77 -11.45 0.12
N ARG A 106 16.71 -11.81 0.88
CA ARG A 106 16.11 -13.15 0.86
C ARG A 106 15.07 -13.34 -0.24
N HIS A 107 14.89 -12.32 -1.10
CA HIS A 107 13.91 -12.30 -2.20
C HIS A 107 12.50 -12.67 -1.71
N TRP A 108 11.79 -13.53 -2.46
CA TRP A 108 10.44 -13.99 -2.13
C TRP A 108 10.28 -14.62 -0.74
N LYS A 109 11.37 -15.09 -0.12
CA LYS A 109 11.32 -15.63 1.25
C LYS A 109 11.13 -14.56 2.32
N ALA A 110 11.31 -13.29 1.96
CA ALA A 110 11.07 -12.14 2.83
C ALA A 110 9.64 -11.60 2.68
N VAL A 111 8.86 -12.08 1.72
CA VAL A 111 7.52 -11.58 1.42
C VAL A 111 6.47 -12.52 2.01
N SER A 112 5.47 -11.94 2.65
CA SER A 112 4.32 -12.66 3.21
C SER A 112 3.02 -11.98 2.80
N PHE A 113 2.02 -12.80 2.44
CA PHE A 113 0.68 -12.36 2.10
C PHE A 113 -0.31 -12.85 3.15
N GLY A 114 -1.37 -12.06 3.37
CA GLY A 114 -2.43 -12.46 4.27
C GLY A 114 -3.69 -11.62 4.10
N VAL A 115 -4.67 -11.88 4.96
CA VAL A 115 -5.93 -11.13 5.01
C VAL A 115 -6.23 -10.75 6.44
N ILE A 116 -6.50 -9.48 6.68
CA ILE A 116 -7.03 -9.01 7.95
C ILE A 116 -8.54 -9.26 7.94
N TRP A 117 -8.95 -10.41 8.43
CA TRP A 117 -10.34 -10.90 8.33
C TRP A 117 -11.37 -9.93 8.92
N LYS A 118 -11.01 -9.17 9.97
CA LYS A 118 -11.90 -8.16 10.59
C LYS A 118 -12.33 -7.07 9.59
N TYR A 119 -11.49 -6.76 8.61
CA TYR A 119 -11.72 -5.71 7.63
C TYR A 119 -11.78 -6.24 6.19
N LEU A 120 -11.68 -7.57 6.00
CA LEU A 120 -11.56 -8.23 4.69
C LEU A 120 -10.48 -7.57 3.80
N THR A 121 -9.40 -7.12 4.42
CA THR A 121 -8.33 -6.37 3.75
C THR A 121 -7.15 -7.32 3.49
N PRO A 122 -6.86 -7.67 2.25
CA PRO A 122 -5.62 -8.32 1.88
C PRO A 122 -4.43 -7.41 2.23
N TYR A 123 -3.29 -8.01 2.47
CA TYR A 123 -2.05 -7.28 2.68
C TYR A 123 -0.86 -8.08 2.17
N CYS A 124 0.18 -7.36 1.78
CA CYS A 124 1.52 -7.86 1.55
C CYS A 124 2.49 -7.19 2.53
N THR A 125 3.43 -7.95 3.09
CA THR A 125 4.48 -7.41 3.96
C THR A 125 5.84 -7.97 3.56
N CYS A 126 6.89 -7.18 3.79
CA CYS A 126 8.26 -7.63 3.72
C CYS A 126 8.84 -7.68 5.15
N ASP A 127 9.33 -8.85 5.58
CA ASP A 127 9.89 -9.07 6.92
C ASP A 127 11.41 -8.77 6.99
N GLU A 128 11.95 -8.11 5.96
CA GLU A 128 13.34 -7.70 5.86
C GLU A 128 13.47 -6.19 5.70
N PRO A 129 14.31 -5.51 6.49
CA PRO A 129 14.49 -4.07 6.38
C PRO A 129 15.02 -3.65 4.99
N LEU A 130 14.32 -2.72 4.37
CA LEU A 130 14.61 -2.20 3.04
C LEU A 130 15.16 -0.78 3.08
N SER A 131 15.96 -0.43 2.08
CA SER A 131 16.35 0.96 1.87
C SER A 131 15.12 1.84 1.57
N ARG A 132 15.23 3.15 1.84
CA ARG A 132 14.15 4.11 1.56
C ARG A 132 13.62 4.02 0.13
N ARG A 133 14.53 3.89 -0.85
CA ARG A 133 14.15 3.81 -2.28
C ARG A 133 13.40 2.53 -2.58
N ALA A 134 13.87 1.40 -2.08
CA ALA A 134 13.25 0.09 -2.27
C ALA A 134 11.85 0.04 -1.64
N TYR A 135 11.72 0.56 -0.41
CA TYR A 135 10.44 0.60 0.28
C TYR A 135 9.40 1.45 -0.48
N ILE A 136 9.79 2.69 -0.86
CA ILE A 136 8.91 3.60 -1.63
C ILE A 136 8.54 3.00 -2.99
N ALA A 137 9.52 2.40 -3.70
CA ALA A 137 9.24 1.78 -4.99
C ALA A 137 8.19 0.66 -4.86
N GLY A 138 8.33 -0.21 -3.86
CA GLY A 138 7.34 -1.25 -3.59
C GLY A 138 5.97 -0.69 -3.20
N ALA A 139 5.94 0.30 -2.30
CA ALA A 139 4.71 0.91 -1.84
C ALA A 139 3.93 1.64 -2.96
N LEU A 140 4.61 2.30 -3.89
CA LEU A 140 3.94 3.05 -4.97
C LEU A 140 3.68 2.24 -6.23
N ALA A 141 4.34 1.10 -6.42
CA ALA A 141 4.26 0.31 -7.64
C ALA A 141 2.81 -0.06 -8.04
N PRO A 142 1.94 -0.56 -7.14
CA PRO A 142 0.57 -0.88 -7.51
C PRO A 142 -0.23 0.35 -7.95
N THR A 143 -0.09 1.48 -7.23
CA THR A 143 -0.77 2.73 -7.60
C THR A 143 -0.34 3.22 -8.97
N ILE A 144 0.94 3.06 -9.33
CA ILE A 144 1.43 3.40 -10.66
C ILE A 144 0.88 2.44 -11.71
N VAL A 145 1.03 1.12 -11.51
CA VAL A 145 0.72 0.10 -12.52
C VAL A 145 -0.78 -0.08 -12.70
N LEU A 146 -1.54 -0.14 -11.62
CA LEU A 146 -2.99 -0.40 -11.65
C LEU A 146 -3.84 0.86 -11.58
N GLY A 147 -3.26 1.99 -11.17
CA GLY A 147 -3.93 3.28 -11.11
C GLY A 147 -3.56 4.18 -12.28
N LEU A 148 -2.34 4.74 -12.28
CA LEU A 148 -1.94 5.75 -13.26
C LEU A 148 -1.84 5.22 -14.69
N VAL A 149 -1.39 3.98 -14.90
CA VAL A 149 -1.32 3.39 -16.26
C VAL A 149 -2.72 3.22 -16.86
N PRO A 150 -3.73 2.63 -16.19
CA PRO A 150 -5.10 2.61 -16.70
C PRO A 150 -5.68 4.00 -16.97
N VAL A 151 -5.42 4.99 -16.10
CA VAL A 151 -5.83 6.38 -16.36
C VAL A 151 -5.18 6.91 -17.64
N ALA A 152 -3.89 6.69 -17.85
CA ALA A 152 -3.22 7.10 -19.10
C ALA A 152 -3.83 6.43 -20.35
N VAL A 153 -4.17 5.13 -20.25
CA VAL A 153 -4.90 4.42 -21.32
C VAL A 153 -6.28 5.03 -21.54
N ALA A 154 -7.01 5.39 -20.46
CA ALA A 154 -8.30 6.07 -20.57
C ALA A 154 -8.19 7.37 -21.34
N TYR A 155 -7.22 8.22 -21.02
CA TYR A 155 -6.97 9.48 -21.70
C TYR A 155 -6.61 9.30 -23.18
N ALA A 156 -5.86 8.23 -23.50
CA ALA A 156 -5.49 7.94 -24.88
C ALA A 156 -6.64 7.38 -25.73
N THR A 157 -7.59 6.67 -25.11
CA THR A 157 -8.64 5.91 -25.81
C THR A 157 -10.06 6.49 -25.64
N GLY A 158 -10.26 7.44 -24.71
CA GLY A 158 -11.59 7.92 -24.33
C GLY A 158 -12.42 6.90 -23.53
N SER A 159 -11.79 5.83 -23.01
CA SER A 159 -12.50 4.74 -22.33
C SER A 159 -12.79 5.07 -20.88
N ILE A 160 -14.06 5.23 -20.54
CA ILE A 160 -14.53 5.41 -19.15
C ILE A 160 -14.24 4.19 -18.29
N LEU A 161 -14.25 2.98 -18.86
CA LEU A 161 -13.92 1.75 -18.12
C LEU A 161 -12.49 1.80 -17.57
N TRP A 162 -11.51 2.15 -18.40
CA TRP A 162 -10.12 2.30 -17.98
C TRP A 162 -9.95 3.43 -16.97
N LEU A 163 -10.69 4.54 -17.12
CA LEU A 163 -10.70 5.63 -16.14
C LEU A 163 -11.20 5.10 -14.79
N GLY A 164 -12.36 4.44 -14.77
CA GLY A 164 -12.96 3.91 -13.53
C GLY A 164 -12.05 2.93 -12.80
N ILE A 165 -11.42 1.99 -13.53
CA ILE A 165 -10.43 1.07 -12.98
C ILE A 165 -9.28 1.84 -12.34
N GLY A 166 -8.69 2.79 -13.08
CA GLY A 166 -7.54 3.55 -12.60
C GLY A 166 -7.86 4.37 -11.34
N LEU A 167 -8.97 5.12 -11.33
CA LEU A 167 -9.39 5.91 -10.17
C LEU A 167 -9.68 5.02 -8.95
N LEU A 168 -10.38 3.90 -9.12
CA LEU A 168 -10.62 2.96 -8.02
C LEU A 168 -9.32 2.40 -7.44
N MET A 169 -8.33 2.12 -8.30
CA MET A 169 -7.04 1.59 -7.84
C MET A 169 -6.14 2.67 -7.22
N ILE A 170 -6.24 3.93 -7.64
CA ILE A 170 -5.58 5.07 -6.98
C ILE A 170 -6.18 5.26 -5.57
N LEU A 171 -7.51 5.25 -5.46
CA LEU A 171 -8.20 5.36 -4.17
C LEU A 171 -7.83 4.19 -3.25
N GLY A 172 -7.81 2.96 -3.78
CA GLY A 172 -7.39 1.76 -3.04
C GLY A 172 -5.94 1.84 -2.54
N GLY A 173 -5.03 2.41 -3.33
CA GLY A 173 -3.63 2.67 -2.96
C GLY A 173 -3.41 3.89 -2.06
N GLY A 174 -4.47 4.57 -1.62
CA GLY A 174 -4.38 5.75 -0.77
C GLY A 174 -3.68 5.48 0.57
N GLY A 175 -3.80 4.26 1.11
CA GLY A 175 -3.08 3.81 2.30
C GLY A 175 -1.55 3.84 2.10
N ASP A 176 -1.08 3.33 0.97
CA ASP A 176 0.34 3.32 0.61
C ASP A 176 0.87 4.75 0.42
N LEU A 177 0.08 5.62 -0.21
CA LEU A 177 0.39 7.04 -0.33
C LEU A 177 0.53 7.70 1.06
N ALA A 178 -0.34 7.39 2.01
CA ALA A 178 -0.27 7.92 3.37
C ALA A 178 0.98 7.42 4.12
N ILE A 179 1.34 6.15 3.96
CA ILE A 179 2.56 5.55 4.51
C ILE A 179 3.80 6.23 3.91
N VAL A 180 3.87 6.35 2.59
CA VAL A 180 4.97 7.03 1.91
C VAL A 180 5.09 8.49 2.34
N LEU A 181 3.98 9.21 2.45
CA LEU A 181 3.99 10.59 2.93
C LEU A 181 4.51 10.70 4.37
N LYS A 182 4.12 9.79 5.25
CA LYS A 182 4.65 9.73 6.61
C LYS A 182 6.16 9.49 6.62
N MET A 183 6.61 8.56 5.79
CA MET A 183 8.02 8.26 5.61
C MET A 183 8.81 9.47 5.05
N LEU A 184 8.23 10.20 4.10
CA LEU A 184 8.87 11.40 3.54
C LEU A 184 8.96 12.56 4.56
N ARG A 185 8.00 12.66 5.47
CA ARG A 185 7.99 13.66 6.54
C ARG A 185 8.90 13.30 7.71
N PHE A 186 9.26 12.03 7.82
CA PHE A 186 10.19 11.58 8.87
C PHE A 186 11.60 12.13 8.59
N LYS A 187 12.14 12.84 9.59
CA LYS A 187 13.50 13.37 9.58
C LYS A 187 14.37 12.52 10.50
N PRO A 188 15.13 11.57 9.95
CA PRO A 188 16.01 10.75 10.75
C PRO A 188 17.16 11.57 11.33
N ASP A 189 17.60 11.20 12.52
CA ASP A 189 18.75 11.76 13.23
C ASP A 189 20.05 10.95 12.97
N GLY A 190 20.13 10.27 11.81
CA GLY A 190 21.27 9.47 11.34
C GLY A 190 21.28 9.36 9.82
N ALA A 191 22.42 8.93 9.27
CA ALA A 191 22.65 8.87 7.83
C ALA A 191 22.20 7.54 7.19
N ASP A 192 22.27 6.44 7.96
CA ASP A 192 21.87 5.11 7.52
C ASP A 192 20.48 4.76 8.06
N VAL A 193 19.52 4.61 7.16
CA VAL A 193 18.13 4.38 7.53
C VAL A 193 17.52 3.25 6.71
N LEU A 194 16.99 2.26 7.42
CA LEU A 194 16.27 1.14 6.85
C LEU A 194 14.82 1.14 7.34
N TYR A 195 13.92 0.62 6.53
CA TYR A 195 12.49 0.62 6.78
C TYR A 195 11.93 -0.80 6.72
N LEU A 196 11.02 -1.12 7.63
CA LEU A 196 10.38 -2.43 7.77
C LEU A 196 8.91 -2.23 8.10
N ASP A 197 8.04 -3.07 7.57
CA ASP A 197 6.63 -3.07 7.93
C ASP A 197 6.44 -3.39 9.42
N HIS A 198 5.50 -2.69 10.07
CA HIS A 198 5.16 -3.03 11.44
C HIS A 198 4.34 -4.33 11.47
N PRO A 199 4.69 -5.31 12.35
CA PRO A 199 4.16 -6.67 12.25
C PRO A 199 2.66 -6.80 12.54
N TYR A 200 2.05 -5.84 13.24
CA TYR A 200 0.65 -5.90 13.68
C TYR A 200 -0.04 -4.53 13.80
N GLU A 201 0.68 -3.41 13.63
CA GLU A 201 0.10 -2.07 13.62
C GLU A 201 0.14 -1.50 12.19
N CYS A 202 -0.76 -0.56 11.90
CA CYS A 202 -0.75 0.11 10.62
C CYS A 202 0.42 1.08 10.53
N GLY A 203 1.32 0.84 9.58
CA GLY A 203 2.51 1.66 9.37
C GLY A 203 3.80 0.86 9.27
N LEU A 204 4.90 1.54 9.53
CA LEU A 204 6.25 1.00 9.39
C LEU A 204 7.14 1.39 10.56
N VAL A 205 8.31 0.80 10.61
CA VAL A 205 9.38 1.20 11.52
C VAL A 205 10.60 1.66 10.74
N ALA A 206 11.36 2.59 11.32
CA ALA A 206 12.66 2.97 10.82
C ALA A 206 13.75 2.53 11.80
N PHE A 207 14.80 1.92 11.27
CA PHE A 207 16.07 1.66 11.94
C PHE A 207 17.06 2.72 11.50
N VAL A 208 17.56 3.54 12.45
CA VAL A 208 18.37 4.73 12.17
C VAL A 208 19.74 4.61 12.83
N ARG A 209 20.82 4.78 12.07
CA ARG A 209 22.20 4.78 12.57
C ARG A 209 22.99 5.94 11.97
#